data_a598966275afffef05cc0feebad8b423
#
_entry.id   a598966275afffef05cc0feebad8b423
#
_cell.length_a   1.000
_cell.length_b   1.000
_cell.length_c   1.000
_cell.angle_alpha   90.00
_cell.angle_beta   90.00
_cell.angle_gamma   90.00
#
_symmetry.space_group_name_H-M   'P 1'
#
loop_
_entity.id
_entity.type
_entity.pdbx_description
1 polymer ?
#
loop_
_entity_poly.entity_id
_entity_poly.type
_entity_poly.pdbx_seq_one_letter_code
_entity_poly.pdbx_strand_id
1 'polypeptide(L)'
;MYRAVALWALRVGVDLDDLHRLEQLAKEAHVEFAAGEAVLLNGEDVTAAIREPQVSEAASKVSLAPGVRRAMREEQRRIGAAQSVVMEGRDIGTVVFPDAQVKIYLDAAPEVRAERRAAETGGVAEEIAQEIALRDHRDRTRTEAPLTQAPDAEYLDTTRLSPTEVEEAILKLVRARTSNGKGHR
;
A
#
# COMPACT_ATOMS: atom_id res chain seq x y z
N MET A 1 6.82 -1.59 0.09
CA MET A 1 7.47 -2.04 1.35
C MET A 1 7.05 -3.46 1.74
N TYR A 2 5.78 -3.75 2.11
CA TYR A 2 5.36 -5.13 2.47
C TYR A 2 5.71 -6.18 1.42
N ARG A 3 5.62 -5.85 0.12
CA ARG A 3 6.05 -6.75 -0.95
C ARG A 3 7.56 -7.02 -0.94
N ALA A 4 8.39 -6.07 -0.55
CA ALA A 4 9.83 -6.27 -0.43
C ALA A 4 10.15 -7.25 0.71
N VAL A 5 9.52 -7.08 1.88
CA VAL A 5 9.65 -8.02 3.00
C VAL A 5 9.16 -9.41 2.62
N ALA A 6 8.01 -9.50 1.93
CA ALA A 6 7.46 -10.76 1.47
C ALA A 6 8.38 -11.48 0.46
N LEU A 7 8.92 -10.75 -0.51
CA LEU A 7 9.89 -11.27 -1.46
C LEU A 7 11.12 -11.83 -0.75
N TRP A 8 11.63 -11.09 0.24
CA TRP A 8 12.77 -11.55 1.01
C TRP A 8 12.47 -12.82 1.80
N ALA A 9 11.31 -12.86 2.49
CA ALA A 9 10.87 -14.05 3.20
C ALA A 9 10.78 -15.30 2.29
N LEU A 10 10.22 -15.13 1.09
CA LEU A 10 10.14 -16.21 0.08
C LEU A 10 11.55 -16.65 -0.37
N ARG A 11 12.45 -15.72 -0.63
CA ARG A 11 13.82 -16.03 -1.11
C ARG A 11 14.66 -16.78 -0.09
N VAL A 12 14.48 -16.48 1.19
CA VAL A 12 15.24 -17.15 2.27
C VAL A 12 14.49 -18.33 2.89
N GLY A 13 13.31 -18.67 2.34
CA GLY A 13 12.54 -19.83 2.75
C GLY A 13 11.93 -19.73 4.14
N VAL A 14 11.59 -18.50 4.58
CA VAL A 14 10.90 -18.30 5.87
C VAL A 14 9.44 -18.68 5.73
N ASP A 15 8.95 -19.48 6.68
CA ASP A 15 7.53 -19.78 6.81
C ASP A 15 6.75 -18.50 7.09
N LEU A 16 5.74 -18.20 6.26
CA LEU A 16 4.92 -17.01 6.41
C LEU A 16 4.00 -17.02 7.64
N ASP A 17 3.92 -18.14 8.35
CA ASP A 17 3.25 -18.29 9.63
C ASP A 17 4.21 -18.12 10.83
N ASP A 18 5.52 -18.06 10.61
CA ASP A 18 6.52 -17.71 11.62
C ASP A 18 6.58 -16.18 11.83
N LEU A 19 5.66 -15.67 12.66
CA LEU A 19 5.52 -14.24 12.93
C LEU A 19 6.79 -13.62 13.54
N HIS A 20 7.55 -14.38 14.34
CA HIS A 20 8.77 -13.88 14.95
C HIS A 20 9.88 -13.69 13.92
N ARG A 21 10.07 -14.66 13.03
CA ARG A 21 11.07 -14.57 11.96
C ARG A 21 10.70 -13.49 10.95
N LEU A 22 9.42 -13.34 10.62
CA LEU A 22 8.93 -12.27 9.76
C LEU A 22 9.19 -10.88 10.36
N GLU A 23 8.98 -10.71 11.68
CA GLU A 23 9.30 -9.45 12.37
C GLU A 23 10.79 -9.13 12.30
N GLN A 24 11.66 -10.12 12.50
CA GLN A 24 13.10 -9.93 12.37
C GLN A 24 13.49 -9.47 10.97
N LEU A 25 13.01 -10.18 9.93
CA LEU A 25 13.25 -9.79 8.54
C LEU A 25 12.76 -8.37 8.24
N ALA A 26 11.58 -8.01 8.74
CA ALA A 26 11.03 -6.68 8.53
C ALA A 26 11.87 -5.56 9.17
N LYS A 27 12.51 -5.83 10.31
CA LYS A 27 13.44 -4.89 10.97
C LYS A 27 14.79 -4.78 10.26
N GLU A 28 15.23 -5.87 9.66
CA GLU A 28 16.50 -5.94 8.92
C GLU A 28 16.37 -5.47 7.46
N ALA A 29 15.12 -5.38 6.94
CA ALA A 29 14.86 -4.99 5.56
C ALA A 29 15.17 -3.52 5.33
N HIS A 30 16.17 -3.24 4.53
CA HIS A 30 16.46 -1.89 4.07
C HIS A 30 15.82 -1.67 2.70
N VAL A 31 14.71 -0.92 2.69
CA VAL A 31 13.94 -0.64 1.47
C VAL A 31 14.16 0.80 1.06
N GLU A 32 14.70 1.00 -0.14
CA GLU A 32 14.93 2.32 -0.71
C GLU A 32 14.07 2.52 -1.97
N PHE A 33 13.65 3.77 -2.18
CA PHE A 33 12.97 4.21 -3.39
C PHE A 33 13.93 5.12 -4.15
N ALA A 34 14.41 4.64 -5.31
CA ALA A 34 15.37 5.37 -6.13
C ALA A 34 14.67 6.08 -7.31
N ALA A 35 15.42 6.88 -8.06
CA ALA A 35 14.93 7.55 -9.25
C ALA A 35 14.36 6.54 -10.27
N GLY A 36 13.34 6.95 -11.04
CA GLY A 36 12.70 6.10 -12.05
C GLY A 36 11.82 4.99 -11.47
N GLU A 37 11.25 5.21 -10.27
CA GLU A 37 10.37 4.25 -9.56
C GLU A 37 11.07 2.94 -9.14
N ALA A 38 12.39 2.91 -9.13
CA ALA A 38 13.13 1.73 -8.70
C ALA A 38 12.97 1.49 -7.21
N VAL A 39 12.79 0.23 -6.84
CA VAL A 39 12.72 -0.23 -5.46
C VAL A 39 13.91 -1.13 -5.18
N LEU A 40 14.74 -0.72 -4.22
CA LEU A 40 15.88 -1.50 -3.76
C LEU A 40 15.55 -2.19 -2.45
N LEU A 41 15.95 -3.43 -2.31
CA LEU A 41 15.92 -4.19 -1.06
C LEU A 41 17.34 -4.63 -0.73
N ASN A 42 17.87 -4.12 0.38
CA ASN A 42 19.26 -4.40 0.80
C ASN A 42 20.29 -4.10 -0.31
N GLY A 43 20.03 -3.05 -1.11
CA GLY A 43 20.87 -2.63 -2.23
C GLY A 43 20.62 -3.34 -3.56
N GLU A 44 19.78 -4.36 -3.60
CA GLU A 44 19.39 -5.08 -4.83
C GLU A 44 18.12 -4.48 -5.45
N ASP A 45 18.09 -4.26 -6.76
CA ASP A 45 16.90 -3.84 -7.48
C ASP A 45 15.87 -4.99 -7.54
N VAL A 46 14.74 -4.79 -6.89
CA VAL A 46 13.63 -5.75 -6.81
C VAL A 46 12.36 -5.25 -7.49
N THR A 47 12.45 -4.19 -8.27
CA THR A 47 11.31 -3.48 -8.88
C THR A 47 10.37 -4.40 -9.65
N ALA A 48 10.89 -5.30 -10.45
CA ALA A 48 10.09 -6.27 -11.18
C ALA A 48 9.59 -7.40 -10.26
N ALA A 49 10.50 -7.97 -9.46
CA ALA A 49 10.21 -9.13 -8.63
C ALA A 49 9.09 -8.88 -7.60
N ILE A 50 9.02 -7.69 -7.02
CA ILE A 50 7.95 -7.36 -6.06
C ILE A 50 6.55 -7.26 -6.69
N ARG A 51 6.45 -7.26 -8.03
CA ARG A 51 5.17 -7.20 -8.76
C ARG A 51 4.61 -8.58 -9.12
N GLU A 52 5.39 -9.63 -8.92
CA GLU A 52 4.97 -11.01 -9.19
C GLU A 52 3.73 -11.42 -8.36
N PRO A 53 2.81 -12.24 -8.92
CA PRO A 53 1.58 -12.64 -8.24
C PRO A 53 1.85 -13.32 -6.89
N GLN A 54 2.80 -14.26 -6.82
CA GLN A 54 3.19 -14.94 -5.59
C GLN A 54 3.66 -13.99 -4.48
N VAL A 55 4.36 -12.90 -4.85
CA VAL A 55 4.80 -11.88 -3.89
C VAL A 55 3.61 -11.04 -3.41
N SER A 56 2.61 -10.81 -4.26
CA SER A 56 1.38 -10.12 -3.86
C SER A 56 0.60 -10.90 -2.82
N GLU A 57 0.48 -12.22 -2.99
CA GLU A 57 -0.19 -13.09 -2.03
C GLU A 57 0.59 -13.15 -0.71
N ALA A 58 1.89 -13.40 -0.78
CA ALA A 58 2.78 -13.42 0.38
C ALA A 58 2.73 -12.10 1.15
N ALA A 59 2.71 -10.94 0.47
CA ALA A 59 2.61 -9.64 1.10
C ALA A 59 1.30 -9.46 1.87
N SER A 60 0.20 -10.02 1.37
CA SER A 60 -1.08 -10.02 2.10
C SER A 60 -0.97 -10.81 3.41
N LYS A 61 -0.32 -11.99 3.41
CA LYS A 61 -0.08 -12.82 4.60
C LYS A 61 0.87 -12.11 5.58
N VAL A 62 2.03 -11.67 5.10
CA VAL A 62 3.05 -10.96 5.90
C VAL A 62 2.47 -9.70 6.57
N SER A 63 1.54 -9.01 5.92
CA SER A 63 0.89 -7.83 6.48
C SER A 63 -0.03 -8.11 7.68
N LEU A 64 -0.35 -9.37 7.97
CA LEU A 64 -1.11 -9.75 9.16
C LEU A 64 -0.22 -9.81 10.42
N ALA A 65 1.09 -9.97 10.26
CA ALA A 65 2.03 -10.05 11.38
C ALA A 65 2.17 -8.68 12.08
N PRO A 66 1.80 -8.56 13.36
CA PRO A 66 1.85 -7.28 14.08
C PRO A 66 3.26 -6.67 14.13
N GLY A 67 4.29 -7.51 14.30
CA GLY A 67 5.69 -7.08 14.31
C GLY A 67 6.14 -6.49 12.99
N VAL A 68 5.76 -7.11 11.87
CA VAL A 68 6.03 -6.55 10.53
C VAL A 68 5.34 -5.21 10.34
N ARG A 69 4.09 -5.08 10.80
CA ARG A 69 3.34 -3.82 10.69
C ARG A 69 4.01 -2.71 11.48
N ARG A 70 4.49 -2.99 12.71
CA ARG A 70 5.24 -2.01 13.51
C ARG A 70 6.50 -1.55 12.78
N ALA A 71 7.32 -2.46 12.31
CA ALA A 71 8.55 -2.14 11.58
C ALA A 71 8.27 -1.32 10.30
N MET A 72 7.28 -1.72 9.50
CA MET A 72 6.92 -0.98 8.29
C MET A 72 6.35 0.40 8.58
N ARG A 73 5.57 0.57 9.63
CA ARG A 73 5.05 1.88 10.06
C ARG A 73 6.18 2.82 10.50
N GLU A 74 7.13 2.33 11.25
CA GLU A 74 8.30 3.10 11.67
C GLU A 74 9.10 3.59 10.45
N GLU A 75 9.35 2.70 9.50
CA GLU A 75 10.08 3.04 8.29
C GLU A 75 9.31 4.02 7.38
N GLN A 76 8.00 3.83 7.21
CA GLN A 76 7.14 4.77 6.48
C GLN A 76 7.18 6.17 7.10
N ARG A 77 7.11 6.25 8.44
CA ARG A 77 7.21 7.52 9.16
C ARG A 77 8.59 8.16 9.02
N ARG A 78 9.65 7.37 9.05
CA ARG A 78 11.02 7.85 8.83
C ARG A 78 11.16 8.51 7.45
N ILE A 79 10.63 7.85 6.42
CA ILE A 79 10.63 8.38 5.04
C ILE A 79 9.83 9.69 4.97
N GLY A 80 8.63 9.74 5.51
CA GLY A 80 7.78 10.93 5.49
C GLY A 80 8.29 12.09 6.33
N ALA A 81 9.12 11.82 7.35
CA ALA A 81 9.78 12.88 8.13
C ALA A 81 10.97 13.52 7.37
N ALA A 82 11.59 12.79 6.46
CA ALA A 82 12.75 13.27 5.71
C ALA A 82 12.38 14.12 4.49
N GLN A 83 11.19 13.94 3.92
CA GLN A 83 10.75 14.61 2.69
C GLN A 83 9.24 14.59 2.52
N SER A 84 8.73 15.44 1.63
CA SER A 84 7.34 15.33 1.18
C SER A 84 7.12 14.03 0.41
N VAL A 85 6.05 13.32 0.74
CA VAL A 85 5.75 12.01 0.14
C VAL A 85 4.30 11.92 -0.31
N VAL A 86 4.06 11.13 -1.35
CA VAL A 86 2.76 10.53 -1.66
C VAL A 86 2.86 9.07 -1.30
N MET A 87 1.97 8.59 -0.46
CA MET A 87 2.03 7.21 0.03
C MET A 87 0.66 6.55 -0.08
N GLU A 88 0.63 5.37 -0.66
CA GLU A 88 -0.58 4.55 -0.77
C GLU A 88 -0.56 3.38 0.21
N GLY A 89 -1.73 2.94 0.62
CA GLY A 89 -1.88 1.77 1.50
C GLY A 89 -3.30 1.61 2.02
N ARG A 90 -3.46 0.82 3.07
CA ARG A 90 -4.75 0.49 3.67
C ARG A 90 -5.07 1.29 4.93
N ASP A 91 -4.04 1.78 5.60
CA ASP A 91 -4.09 2.45 6.89
C ASP A 91 -3.17 3.69 6.96
N ILE A 92 -2.77 4.19 5.79
CA ILE A 92 -1.84 5.34 5.72
C ILE A 92 -2.46 6.56 6.39
N GLY A 93 -3.69 6.91 6.05
CA GLY A 93 -4.36 8.10 6.59
C GLY A 93 -5.01 7.92 7.97
N THR A 94 -5.08 6.69 8.48
CA THR A 94 -5.67 6.41 9.80
C THR A 94 -4.63 6.12 10.89
N VAL A 95 -3.52 5.46 10.52
CA VAL A 95 -2.53 4.95 11.48
C VAL A 95 -1.13 5.47 11.21
N VAL A 96 -0.68 5.47 9.95
CA VAL A 96 0.71 5.86 9.64
C VAL A 96 0.87 7.37 9.71
N PHE A 97 0.04 8.12 8.99
CA PHE A 97 0.01 9.58 8.95
C PHE A 97 -1.39 10.12 9.23
N PRO A 98 -1.88 10.02 10.48
CA PRO A 98 -3.20 10.53 10.84
C PRO A 98 -3.35 12.06 10.68
N ASP A 99 -2.23 12.78 10.64
CA ASP A 99 -2.19 14.24 10.48
C ASP A 99 -1.75 14.65 9.05
N ALA A 100 -1.81 13.75 8.06
CA ALA A 100 -1.49 14.10 6.68
C ALA A 100 -2.39 15.23 6.16
N GLN A 101 -1.79 16.20 5.46
CA GLN A 101 -2.50 17.38 4.94
C GLN A 101 -3.60 17.03 3.94
N VAL A 102 -3.37 15.99 3.15
CA VAL A 102 -4.31 15.49 2.15
C VAL A 102 -4.49 14.00 2.35
N LYS A 103 -5.72 13.56 2.54
CA LYS A 103 -6.10 12.15 2.61
C LYS A 103 -7.19 11.89 1.61
N ILE A 104 -7.00 10.88 0.79
CA ILE A 104 -7.96 10.46 -0.23
C ILE A 104 -8.22 8.97 -0.04
N TYR A 105 -9.49 8.63 0.09
CA TYR A 105 -9.94 7.25 0.09
C TYR A 105 -10.41 6.89 -1.32
N LEU A 106 -9.56 6.14 -2.03
CA LEU A 106 -9.88 5.66 -3.39
C LEU A 106 -10.72 4.40 -3.29
N ASP A 107 -11.85 4.39 -4.01
CA ASP A 107 -12.70 3.22 -4.14
C ASP A 107 -13.10 2.98 -5.59
N ALA A 108 -13.56 1.78 -5.89
CA ALA A 108 -14.19 1.42 -7.15
C ALA A 108 -15.08 0.18 -6.94
N ALA A 109 -16.09 0.02 -7.79
CA ALA A 109 -16.93 -1.17 -7.80
C ALA A 109 -16.06 -2.45 -7.87
N PRO A 110 -16.40 -3.51 -7.11
CA PRO A 110 -15.60 -4.73 -7.04
C PRO A 110 -15.30 -5.34 -8.42
N GLU A 111 -16.27 -5.32 -9.32
CA GLU A 111 -16.17 -5.85 -10.68
C GLU A 111 -15.11 -5.07 -11.47
N VAL A 112 -15.15 -3.73 -11.40
CA VAL A 112 -14.18 -2.86 -12.08
C VAL A 112 -12.77 -3.06 -11.54
N ARG A 113 -12.63 -3.28 -10.23
CA ARG A 113 -11.31 -3.59 -9.63
C ARG A 113 -10.77 -4.93 -10.14
N ALA A 114 -11.63 -5.93 -10.28
CA ALA A 114 -11.25 -7.24 -10.82
C ALA A 114 -10.87 -7.15 -12.30
N GLU A 115 -11.64 -6.42 -13.11
CA GLU A 115 -11.33 -6.19 -14.52
C GLU A 115 -9.99 -5.47 -14.73
N ARG A 116 -9.76 -4.38 -13.96
CA ARG A 116 -8.49 -3.66 -14.00
C ARG A 116 -7.31 -4.57 -13.64
N ARG A 117 -7.47 -5.39 -12.60
CA ARG A 117 -6.42 -6.32 -12.18
C ARG A 117 -6.21 -7.43 -13.19
N ALA A 118 -7.26 -7.95 -13.81
CA ALA A 118 -7.17 -8.95 -14.88
C ALA A 118 -6.40 -8.40 -16.10
N ALA A 119 -6.69 -7.15 -16.49
CA ALA A 119 -5.96 -6.48 -17.56
C ALA A 119 -4.46 -6.31 -17.27
N GLU A 120 -4.09 -6.06 -15.99
CA GLU A 120 -2.70 -5.93 -15.57
C GLU A 120 -1.95 -7.27 -15.53
N THR A 121 -2.62 -8.37 -15.13
CA THR A 121 -1.96 -9.64 -14.82
C THR A 121 -2.22 -10.72 -15.88
N GLY A 122 -3.18 -10.53 -16.79
CA GLY A 122 -3.60 -11.52 -17.78
C GLY A 122 -4.44 -12.67 -17.20
N GLY A 123 -4.94 -12.53 -15.96
CA GLY A 123 -5.74 -13.56 -15.29
C GLY A 123 -7.23 -13.50 -15.61
N VAL A 124 -7.99 -14.46 -15.08
CA VAL A 124 -9.45 -14.52 -15.20
C VAL A 124 -10.09 -13.59 -14.18
N ALA A 125 -10.94 -12.65 -14.64
CA ALA A 125 -11.53 -11.62 -13.79
C ALA A 125 -12.35 -12.21 -12.61
N GLU A 126 -13.01 -13.34 -12.80
CA GLU A 126 -13.85 -14.01 -11.78
C GLU A 126 -12.99 -14.58 -10.65
N GLU A 127 -11.86 -15.20 -10.95
CA GLU A 127 -10.89 -15.71 -9.97
C GLU A 127 -10.25 -14.54 -9.18
N ILE A 128 -9.85 -13.50 -9.91
CA ILE A 128 -9.27 -12.29 -9.35
C ILE A 128 -10.27 -11.56 -8.43
N ALA A 129 -11.56 -11.55 -8.76
CA ALA A 129 -12.60 -10.97 -7.92
C ALA A 129 -12.68 -11.68 -6.56
N GLN A 130 -12.58 -13.00 -6.55
CA GLN A 130 -12.56 -13.79 -5.30
C GLN A 130 -11.31 -13.49 -4.46
N GLU A 131 -10.14 -13.42 -5.09
CA GLU A 131 -8.89 -13.05 -4.41
C GLU A 131 -8.97 -11.65 -3.79
N ILE A 132 -9.48 -10.67 -4.55
CA ILE A 132 -9.68 -9.29 -4.07
C ILE A 132 -10.65 -9.27 -2.89
N ALA A 133 -11.79 -9.97 -2.97
CA ALA A 133 -12.77 -10.02 -1.91
C ALA A 133 -12.19 -10.64 -0.62
N LEU A 134 -11.44 -11.73 -0.74
CA LEU A 134 -10.75 -12.37 0.38
C LEU A 134 -9.72 -11.45 1.03
N ARG A 135 -8.94 -10.75 0.21
CA ARG A 135 -7.97 -9.77 0.69
C ARG A 135 -8.65 -8.60 1.40
N ASP A 136 -9.68 -8.02 0.80
CA ASP A 136 -10.44 -6.91 1.40
C ASP A 136 -11.08 -7.33 2.73
N HIS A 137 -11.60 -8.55 2.81
CA HIS A 137 -12.11 -9.11 4.06
C HIS A 137 -11.00 -9.18 5.13
N ARG A 138 -9.84 -9.72 4.81
CA ARG A 138 -8.69 -9.77 5.73
C ARG A 138 -8.26 -8.36 6.18
N ASP A 139 -8.16 -7.42 5.24
CA ASP A 139 -7.74 -6.05 5.52
C ASP A 139 -8.75 -5.31 6.43
N ARG A 140 -10.06 -5.59 6.31
CA ARG A 140 -11.10 -4.98 7.15
C ARG A 140 -11.26 -5.63 8.51
N THR A 141 -10.99 -6.94 8.63
CA THR A 141 -11.23 -7.70 9.87
C THR A 141 -9.99 -7.89 10.73
N ARG A 142 -8.81 -7.51 10.26
CA ARG A 142 -7.58 -7.62 11.05
C ARG A 142 -7.67 -6.77 12.31
N THR A 143 -7.10 -7.26 13.41
CA THR A 143 -7.14 -6.63 14.73
C THR A 143 -6.35 -5.32 14.76
N GLU A 144 -5.18 -5.27 14.07
CA GLU A 144 -4.35 -4.07 14.03
C GLU A 144 -4.57 -3.29 12.74
N ALA A 145 -4.90 -2.01 12.88
CA ALA A 145 -5.04 -1.04 11.78
C ALA A 145 -5.92 -1.57 10.62
N PRO A 146 -7.21 -1.88 10.89
CA PRO A 146 -8.11 -2.35 9.85
C PRO A 146 -8.25 -1.32 8.73
N LEU A 147 -8.59 -1.80 7.53
CA LEU A 147 -8.92 -0.93 6.41
C LEU A 147 -10.20 -0.15 6.72
N THR A 148 -10.02 1.13 7.00
CA THR A 148 -11.13 2.08 7.24
C THR A 148 -10.82 3.41 6.58
N GLN A 149 -11.86 4.12 6.16
CA GLN A 149 -11.71 5.49 5.71
C GLN A 149 -11.39 6.39 6.90
N ALA A 150 -10.37 7.25 6.78
CA ALA A 150 -10.13 8.29 7.78
C ALA A 150 -11.30 9.30 7.76
N PRO A 151 -11.75 9.81 8.93
CA PRO A 151 -12.91 10.71 9.00
C PRO A 151 -12.76 11.99 8.18
N ASP A 152 -11.54 12.43 7.97
CA ASP A 152 -11.16 13.63 7.21
C ASP A 152 -10.65 13.32 5.79
N ALA A 153 -10.78 12.07 5.34
CA ALA A 153 -10.42 11.69 3.97
C ALA A 153 -11.54 12.02 2.98
N GLU A 154 -11.14 12.63 1.86
CA GLU A 154 -12.02 12.80 0.71
C GLU A 154 -12.26 11.44 0.06
N TYR A 155 -13.53 11.08 -0.11
CA TYR A 155 -13.91 9.85 -0.83
C TYR A 155 -13.88 10.11 -2.34
N LEU A 156 -13.18 9.27 -3.09
CA LEU A 156 -13.11 9.33 -4.54
C LEU A 156 -13.50 7.98 -5.15
N ASP A 157 -14.72 7.90 -5.68
CA ASP A 157 -15.17 6.76 -6.48
C ASP A 157 -14.56 6.84 -7.87
N THR A 158 -13.72 5.87 -8.19
CA THR A 158 -13.02 5.77 -9.47
C THR A 158 -13.68 4.79 -10.45
N THR A 159 -14.87 4.27 -10.14
CA THR A 159 -15.55 3.23 -10.92
C THR A 159 -15.65 3.57 -12.41
N ARG A 160 -15.95 4.83 -12.73
CA ARG A 160 -16.17 5.31 -14.11
C ARG A 160 -15.05 6.18 -14.64
N LEU A 161 -13.94 6.31 -13.89
CA LEU A 161 -12.84 7.20 -14.24
C LEU A 161 -11.69 6.41 -14.89
N SER A 162 -11.12 7.00 -15.93
CA SER A 162 -9.84 6.59 -16.49
C SER A 162 -8.69 6.93 -15.52
N PRO A 163 -7.51 6.31 -15.66
CA PRO A 163 -6.34 6.67 -14.86
C PRO A 163 -6.00 8.17 -14.88
N THR A 164 -6.09 8.81 -16.05
CA THR A 164 -5.84 10.25 -16.21
C THR A 164 -6.86 11.08 -15.44
N GLU A 165 -8.14 10.74 -15.51
CA GLU A 165 -9.19 11.47 -14.77
C GLU A 165 -9.04 11.30 -13.25
N VAL A 166 -8.60 10.13 -12.79
CA VAL A 166 -8.26 9.90 -11.37
C VAL A 166 -7.10 10.79 -10.95
N GLU A 167 -6.03 10.85 -11.73
CA GLU A 167 -4.88 11.72 -11.46
C GLU A 167 -5.28 13.20 -11.40
N GLU A 168 -6.06 13.69 -12.36
CA GLU A 168 -6.56 15.05 -12.38
C GLU A 168 -7.42 15.38 -11.15
N ALA A 169 -8.31 14.46 -10.74
CA ALA A 169 -9.13 14.60 -9.55
C ALA A 169 -8.27 14.69 -8.28
N ILE A 170 -7.27 13.81 -8.14
CA ILE A 170 -6.31 13.84 -7.03
C ILE A 170 -5.54 15.17 -7.01
N LEU A 171 -4.98 15.59 -8.13
CA LEU A 171 -4.23 16.84 -8.23
C LEU A 171 -5.08 18.06 -7.87
N LYS A 172 -6.37 18.07 -8.26
CA LYS A 172 -7.32 19.13 -7.88
C LYS A 172 -7.51 19.16 -6.36
N LEU A 173 -7.71 18.02 -5.71
CA LEU A 173 -7.84 17.92 -4.24
C LEU A 173 -6.56 18.39 -3.53
N VAL A 174 -5.40 17.95 -4.00
CA VAL A 174 -4.10 18.37 -3.44
C VAL A 174 -3.94 19.88 -3.53
N ARG A 175 -4.19 20.48 -4.71
CA ARG A 175 -4.08 21.94 -4.90
C ARG A 175 -5.04 22.71 -3.99
N ALA A 176 -6.29 22.26 -3.86
CA ALA A 176 -7.28 22.92 -3.01
C ALA A 176 -6.86 22.91 -1.54
N ARG A 177 -6.31 21.81 -1.04
CA ARG A 177 -5.86 21.67 0.36
C ARG A 177 -4.55 22.41 0.64
N THR A 178 -3.60 22.40 -0.29
CA THR A 178 -2.30 23.05 -0.10
C THR A 178 -2.34 24.57 -0.34
N SER A 179 -3.25 25.06 -1.17
CA SER A 179 -3.44 26.51 -1.40
C SER A 179 -4.05 27.20 -0.18
N ASN A 180 -4.95 26.53 0.55
CA ASN A 180 -5.56 27.08 1.77
C ASN A 180 -4.61 27.14 2.98
N GLY A 181 -3.49 26.40 2.95
CA GLY A 181 -2.48 26.41 4.01
C GLY A 181 -1.50 27.60 3.97
N LYS A 182 -1.51 28.43 2.93
CA LYS A 182 -0.62 29.60 2.81
C LYS A 182 -1.17 30.91 3.43
N GLY A 183 -2.35 30.83 4.07
CA GLY A 183 -3.06 32.00 4.61
C GLY A 183 -2.87 32.29 6.10
N HIS A 184 -2.08 31.50 6.82
CA HIS A 184 -1.83 31.75 8.26
C HIS A 184 -0.33 31.61 8.55
N ARG A 185 0.37 32.70 8.36
CA ARG A 185 1.63 33.06 9.04
C ARG A 185 1.58 34.54 9.39
#